data_5bbcb8703b50762cfa08685de5f15ef5
#
_entry.id   5bbcb8703b50762cfa08685de5f15ef5
#
_cell.length_a   1.000
_cell.length_b   1.000
_cell.length_c   1.000
_cell.angle_alpha   90.00
_cell.angle_beta   90.00
_cell.angle_gamma   90.00
#
_symmetry.space_group_name_H-M   'P 1'
#
loop_
_entity.id
_entity.type
_entity.pdbx_description
1 polymer ?
#
loop_
_entity_poly.entity_id
_entity_poly.type
_entity_poly.pdbx_seq_one_letter_code
_entity_poly.pdbx_strand_id
1 'polypeptide(L)'
;MAVKLRLRREGTVKRPTYRVVAADSRSPRNGRFIEIFGEYRPLEDPSFVQIDSERALHWLNHGAQPTDAVKHLLRITGVWEEFKPDDKPARQRTQDKVKQSKKARAKAAEAAEAAEAPAAEAPADAEGEA
;
A
#
# COMPACT_ATOMS: atom_id res chain seq x y z
N MET A 1 0.79 -9.03 -29.08
CA MET A 1 -0.17 -9.54 -28.08
C MET A 1 -0.10 -8.68 -26.84
N ALA A 2 -1.23 -8.17 -26.39
CA ALA A 2 -1.30 -7.46 -25.12
C ALA A 2 -1.81 -8.41 -24.05
N VAL A 3 -1.03 -8.59 -22.99
CA VAL A 3 -1.41 -9.39 -21.83
C VAL A 3 -2.01 -8.48 -20.79
N LYS A 4 -3.17 -8.86 -20.27
CA LYS A 4 -3.84 -8.16 -19.18
C LYS A 4 -3.95 -9.06 -17.96
N LEU A 5 -3.71 -8.45 -16.79
CA LEU A 5 -3.98 -9.09 -15.51
C LEU A 5 -5.40 -8.71 -15.09
N ARG A 6 -6.27 -9.69 -14.97
CA ARG A 6 -7.69 -9.44 -14.71
C ARG A 6 -8.31 -10.51 -13.82
N LEU A 7 -9.50 -10.24 -13.34
CA LEU A 7 -10.28 -11.16 -12.55
C LEU A 7 -11.15 -12.03 -13.46
N ARG A 8 -11.07 -13.34 -13.28
CA ARG A 8 -11.98 -14.31 -13.85
C ARG A 8 -13.00 -14.66 -12.79
N ARG A 9 -14.27 -14.58 -13.13
CA ARG A 9 -15.33 -14.96 -12.19
C ARG A 9 -15.51 -16.47 -12.18
N GLU A 10 -15.54 -17.01 -10.98
CA GLU A 10 -15.92 -18.40 -10.68
C GLU A 10 -16.96 -18.39 -9.58
N GLY A 11 -17.45 -19.58 -9.19
CA GLY A 11 -18.44 -19.69 -8.14
C GLY A 11 -19.88 -19.69 -8.66
N THR A 12 -20.81 -19.59 -7.73
CA THR A 12 -22.24 -19.66 -8.01
C THR A 12 -22.88 -18.28 -8.10
N VAL A 13 -24.17 -18.24 -8.43
CA VAL A 13 -24.91 -16.99 -8.67
C VAL A 13 -24.84 -16.02 -7.47
N LYS A 14 -24.94 -16.55 -6.25
CA LYS A 14 -24.92 -15.73 -5.02
C LYS A 14 -23.61 -15.78 -4.24
N ARG A 15 -22.62 -16.54 -4.72
CA ARG A 15 -21.31 -16.67 -4.09
C ARG A 15 -20.22 -16.51 -5.13
N PRO A 16 -19.97 -15.27 -5.57
CA PRO A 16 -18.91 -15.01 -6.54
C PRO A 16 -17.55 -15.23 -5.89
N THR A 17 -16.70 -15.96 -6.57
CA THR A 17 -15.28 -16.03 -6.29
C THR A 17 -14.54 -15.61 -7.55
N TYR A 18 -13.36 -15.07 -7.38
CA TYR A 18 -12.58 -14.56 -8.50
C TYR A 18 -11.18 -15.16 -8.46
N ARG A 19 -10.65 -15.44 -9.64
CA ARG A 19 -9.26 -15.79 -9.80
C ARG A 19 -8.52 -14.67 -10.53
N VAL A 20 -7.34 -14.36 -10.05
CA VAL A 20 -6.47 -13.39 -10.70
C VAL A 20 -5.68 -14.13 -11.77
N VAL A 21 -5.87 -13.72 -13.02
CA VAL A 21 -5.31 -14.42 -14.17
C VAL A 21 -4.59 -13.45 -15.10
N ALA A 22 -3.55 -13.97 -15.75
CA ALA A 22 -2.95 -13.35 -16.91
C ALA A 22 -3.62 -13.89 -18.15
N ALA A 23 -4.16 -13.04 -18.97
CA ALA A 23 -4.87 -13.43 -20.18
C ALA A 23 -4.63 -12.45 -21.32
N ASP A 24 -4.85 -12.90 -22.56
CA ASP A 24 -4.83 -12.03 -23.72
C ASP A 24 -5.99 -11.02 -23.62
N SER A 25 -5.69 -9.78 -24.01
CA SER A 25 -6.68 -8.69 -23.99
C SER A 25 -7.93 -8.97 -24.82
N ARG A 26 -7.81 -9.82 -25.83
CA ARG A 26 -8.89 -10.20 -26.74
C ARG A 26 -9.78 -11.30 -26.20
N SER A 27 -9.32 -12.07 -25.22
CA SER A 27 -10.09 -13.17 -24.65
C SER A 27 -11.24 -12.68 -23.79
N PRO A 28 -12.40 -13.37 -23.77
CA PRO A 28 -13.49 -13.00 -22.88
C PRO A 28 -13.12 -13.24 -21.41
N ARG A 29 -13.86 -12.60 -20.49
CA ARG A 29 -13.59 -12.67 -19.04
C ARG A 29 -13.42 -14.09 -18.50
N ASN A 30 -14.31 -14.99 -18.84
CA ASN A 30 -14.28 -16.38 -18.39
C ASN A 30 -13.71 -17.33 -19.45
N GLY A 31 -13.05 -16.78 -20.47
CA GLY A 31 -12.47 -17.56 -21.53
C GLY A 31 -11.06 -18.04 -21.21
N ARG A 32 -10.31 -18.25 -22.28
CA ARG A 32 -8.94 -18.75 -22.17
C ARG A 32 -8.03 -17.76 -21.43
N PHE A 33 -7.22 -18.28 -20.55
CA PHE A 33 -6.20 -17.53 -19.82
C PHE A 33 -4.83 -18.23 -19.98
N ILE A 34 -3.77 -17.47 -19.68
CA ILE A 34 -2.40 -17.97 -19.77
C ILE A 34 -2.00 -18.65 -18.46
N GLU A 35 -2.21 -17.95 -17.34
CA GLU A 35 -1.79 -18.42 -16.03
C GLU A 35 -2.72 -17.86 -14.95
N ILE A 36 -2.93 -18.63 -13.88
CA ILE A 36 -3.62 -18.22 -12.66
C ILE A 36 -2.55 -18.01 -11.60
N PHE A 37 -2.54 -16.84 -10.96
CA PHE A 37 -1.56 -16.52 -9.93
C PHE A 37 -2.18 -15.95 -8.64
N GLY A 38 -3.48 -15.99 -8.51
CA GLY A 38 -4.13 -15.53 -7.28
C GLY A 38 -5.61 -15.88 -7.20
N GLU A 39 -6.13 -15.70 -6.00
CA GLU A 39 -7.54 -15.91 -5.68
C GLU A 39 -8.09 -14.74 -4.87
N TYR A 40 -9.32 -14.35 -5.13
CA TYR A 40 -10.03 -13.31 -4.42
C TYR A 40 -11.44 -13.76 -4.07
N ARG A 41 -11.78 -13.70 -2.79
CA ARG A 41 -13.11 -14.03 -2.28
C ARG A 41 -13.68 -12.81 -1.53
N PRO A 42 -14.55 -12.04 -2.17
CA PRO A 42 -15.04 -10.80 -1.58
C PRO A 42 -16.07 -10.99 -0.46
N LEU A 43 -16.75 -12.15 -0.41
CA LEU A 43 -17.82 -12.40 0.55
C LEU A 43 -17.34 -12.89 1.91
N GLU A 44 -16.06 -13.19 2.05
CA GLU A 44 -15.48 -13.53 3.34
C GLU A 44 -15.24 -12.26 4.15
N ASP A 45 -15.34 -12.37 5.46
CA ASP A 45 -15.07 -11.25 6.38
C ASP A 45 -13.95 -11.63 7.35
N PRO A 46 -12.74 -11.04 7.17
CA PRO A 46 -12.35 -10.10 6.11
C PRO A 46 -12.25 -10.78 4.74
N SER A 47 -12.34 -9.98 3.67
CA SER A 47 -12.23 -10.52 2.32
C SER A 47 -10.90 -11.24 2.11
N PHE A 48 -10.97 -12.43 1.53
CA PHE A 48 -9.80 -13.25 1.29
C PHE A 48 -9.11 -12.83 -0.01
N VAL A 49 -7.83 -12.48 0.08
CA VAL A 49 -6.99 -12.14 -1.06
C VAL A 49 -5.67 -12.89 -0.94
N GLN A 50 -5.41 -13.74 -1.89
CA GLN A 50 -4.12 -14.43 -1.99
C GLN A 50 -3.58 -14.24 -3.39
N ILE A 51 -2.38 -13.68 -3.50
CA ILE A 51 -1.71 -13.45 -4.78
C ILE A 51 -0.26 -13.91 -4.64
N ASP A 52 0.19 -14.65 -5.63
CA ASP A 52 1.59 -15.01 -5.75
C ASP A 52 2.39 -13.78 -6.21
N SER A 53 3.18 -13.23 -5.32
CA SER A 53 3.95 -12.01 -5.57
C SER A 53 4.99 -12.19 -6.67
N GLU A 54 5.69 -13.32 -6.69
CA GLU A 54 6.73 -13.58 -7.68
C GLU A 54 6.14 -13.64 -9.09
N ARG A 55 5.04 -14.34 -9.25
CA ARG A 55 4.38 -14.45 -10.55
C ARG A 55 3.74 -13.15 -10.99
N ALA A 56 3.16 -12.41 -10.06
CA ALA A 56 2.60 -11.10 -10.35
C ALA A 56 3.67 -10.11 -10.81
N LEU A 57 4.80 -10.05 -10.13
CA LEU A 57 5.94 -9.22 -10.51
C LEU A 57 6.54 -9.65 -11.85
N HIS A 58 6.62 -10.95 -12.10
CA HIS A 58 7.07 -11.47 -13.39
C HIS A 58 6.25 -10.90 -14.54
N TRP A 59 4.92 -11.00 -14.45
CA TRP A 59 4.03 -10.48 -15.48
C TRP A 59 4.07 -8.96 -15.61
N LEU A 60 4.15 -8.24 -14.49
CA LEU A 60 4.25 -6.79 -14.51
C LEU A 60 5.55 -6.30 -15.16
N ASN A 61 6.67 -6.96 -14.87
CA ASN A 61 7.96 -6.65 -15.46
C ASN A 61 8.01 -6.95 -16.96
N HIS A 62 7.22 -7.89 -17.42
CA HIS A 62 7.09 -8.22 -18.85
C HIS A 62 6.03 -7.37 -19.57
N GLY A 63 5.51 -6.33 -18.91
CA GLY A 63 4.62 -5.37 -19.54
C GLY A 63 3.13 -5.73 -19.50
N ALA A 64 2.72 -6.69 -18.68
CA ALA A 64 1.31 -6.98 -18.50
C ALA A 64 0.59 -5.82 -17.82
N GLN A 65 -0.58 -5.47 -18.33
CA GLN A 65 -1.37 -4.35 -17.83
C GLN A 65 -2.44 -4.85 -16.85
N PRO A 66 -2.37 -4.48 -15.58
CA PRO A 66 -3.41 -4.84 -14.62
C PRO A 66 -4.67 -3.97 -14.84
N THR A 67 -5.82 -4.59 -14.66
CA THR A 67 -7.08 -3.85 -14.56
C THR A 67 -7.14 -3.11 -13.22
N ASP A 68 -7.99 -2.11 -13.10
CA ASP A 68 -8.09 -1.31 -11.87
C ASP A 68 -8.41 -2.16 -10.65
N ALA A 69 -9.25 -3.18 -10.79
CA ALA A 69 -9.58 -4.11 -9.72
C ALA A 69 -8.35 -4.91 -9.27
N VAL A 70 -7.59 -5.48 -10.21
CA VAL A 70 -6.36 -6.22 -9.91
C VAL A 70 -5.31 -5.29 -9.32
N LYS A 71 -5.17 -4.08 -9.83
CA LYS A 71 -4.26 -3.07 -9.31
C LYS A 71 -4.55 -2.75 -7.84
N HIS A 72 -5.84 -2.66 -7.49
CA HIS A 72 -6.26 -2.46 -6.11
C HIS A 72 -5.88 -3.64 -5.21
N LEU A 73 -6.09 -4.87 -5.67
CA LEU A 73 -5.70 -6.08 -4.94
C LEU A 73 -4.19 -6.18 -4.76
N LEU A 74 -3.41 -5.84 -5.79
CA LEU A 74 -1.94 -5.81 -5.72
C LEU A 74 -1.44 -4.76 -4.71
N ARG A 75 -2.16 -3.66 -4.53
CA ARG A 75 -1.85 -2.69 -3.48
C ARG A 75 -2.14 -3.22 -2.09
N ILE A 76 -3.24 -3.92 -1.90
CA ILE A 76 -3.60 -4.52 -0.61
C ILE A 76 -2.55 -5.56 -0.19
N THR A 77 -2.07 -6.36 -1.13
CA THR A 77 -1.05 -7.38 -0.86
C THR A 77 0.38 -6.83 -0.80
N GLY A 78 0.60 -5.56 -1.16
CA GLY A 78 1.91 -4.93 -1.15
C GLY A 78 2.75 -5.13 -2.42
N VAL A 79 2.35 -6.01 -3.31
CA VAL A 79 3.08 -6.30 -4.56
C VAL A 79 3.22 -5.07 -5.46
N TRP A 80 2.21 -4.22 -5.46
CA TRP A 80 2.24 -3.00 -6.27
C TRP A 80 3.28 -2.00 -5.79
N GLU A 81 3.51 -1.91 -4.49
CA GLU A 81 4.53 -1.02 -3.91
C GLU A 81 5.93 -1.50 -4.26
N GLU A 82 6.12 -2.80 -4.37
CA GLU A 82 7.38 -3.39 -4.79
C GLU A 82 7.67 -3.11 -6.27
N PHE A 83 6.65 -3.19 -7.11
CA PHE A 83 6.77 -2.91 -8.55
C PHE A 83 6.92 -1.41 -8.86
N LYS A 84 6.12 -0.57 -8.21
CA LYS A 84 6.14 0.90 -8.39
C LYS A 84 5.98 1.62 -7.06
N PRO A 85 7.07 1.85 -6.34
CA PRO A 85 7.00 2.51 -5.02
C PRO A 85 6.45 3.94 -5.09
N ASP A 86 6.56 4.61 -6.23
CA ASP A 86 6.13 5.99 -6.39
C ASP A 86 4.64 6.15 -6.73
N ASP A 87 3.98 5.08 -7.16
CA ASP A 87 2.58 5.14 -7.58
C ASP A 87 1.62 4.92 -6.41
N LYS A 88 1.68 5.78 -5.42
CA LYS A 88 0.72 5.77 -4.32
C LYS A 88 -0.58 6.46 -4.75
N PRO A 89 -1.75 5.92 -4.37
CA PRO A 89 -3.02 6.58 -4.67
C PRO A 89 -3.07 7.95 -4.01
N ALA A 90 -3.72 8.89 -4.67
CA ALA A 90 -3.79 10.28 -4.22
C ALA A 90 -4.25 10.42 -2.76
N ARG A 91 -5.14 9.54 -2.30
CA ARG A 91 -5.64 9.53 -0.92
C ARG A 91 -4.56 9.16 0.09
N GLN A 92 -3.64 8.26 -0.25
CA GLN A 92 -2.51 7.90 0.62
C GLN A 92 -1.44 8.99 0.60
N ARG A 93 -1.19 9.61 -0.55
CA ARG A 93 -0.24 10.73 -0.68
C ARG A 93 -0.62 11.91 0.24
N THR A 94 -1.91 12.19 0.36
CA THR A 94 -2.39 13.24 1.28
C THR A 94 -2.27 12.82 2.74
N GLN A 95 -2.54 11.58 3.06
CA GLN A 95 -2.40 11.07 4.43
C GLN A 95 -0.95 11.02 4.87
N ASP A 96 -0.05 10.59 4.00
CA ASP A 96 1.39 10.56 4.27
C ASP A 96 1.93 11.98 4.49
N LYS A 97 1.52 12.95 3.66
CA LYS A 97 1.87 14.36 3.85
C LYS A 97 1.37 14.90 5.20
N VAL A 98 0.15 14.57 5.59
CA VAL A 98 -0.42 14.99 6.88
C VAL A 98 0.31 14.34 8.05
N LYS A 99 0.65 13.04 7.93
CA LYS A 99 1.42 12.35 8.96
C LYS A 99 2.83 12.91 9.10
N GLN A 100 3.48 13.19 7.98
CA GLN A 100 4.82 13.79 7.98
C GLN A 100 4.81 15.19 8.57
N SER A 101 3.82 16.02 8.24
CA SER A 101 3.69 17.37 8.79
C SER A 101 3.39 17.34 10.29
N LYS A 102 2.57 16.42 10.77
CA LYS A 102 2.32 16.23 12.21
C LYS A 102 3.57 15.77 12.94
N LYS A 103 4.32 14.82 12.36
CA LYS A 103 5.58 14.35 12.95
C LYS A 103 6.64 15.45 12.97
N ALA A 104 6.72 16.25 11.92
CA ALA A 104 7.65 17.39 11.87
C ALA A 104 7.29 18.46 12.90
N ARG A 105 5.98 18.77 13.06
CA ARG A 105 5.50 19.70 14.08
C ARG A 105 5.75 19.20 15.49
N ALA A 106 5.50 17.92 15.74
CA ALA A 106 5.74 17.33 17.06
C ALA A 106 7.23 17.37 17.39
N LYS A 107 8.09 17.06 16.44
CA LYS A 107 9.55 17.13 16.63
C LYS A 107 10.05 18.55 16.82
N ALA A 108 9.47 19.52 16.13
CA ALA A 108 9.81 20.93 16.30
C ALA A 108 9.34 21.45 17.65
N ALA A 109 8.17 21.06 18.12
CA ALA A 109 7.66 21.41 19.44
C ALA A 109 8.52 20.81 20.55
N GLU A 110 8.93 19.57 20.42
CA GLU A 110 9.80 18.89 21.37
C GLU A 110 11.20 19.55 21.39
N ALA A 111 11.73 19.92 20.24
CA ALA A 111 13.01 20.64 20.16
C ALA A 111 12.90 22.04 20.74
N ALA A 112 11.79 22.72 20.56
CA ALA A 112 11.56 24.04 21.16
C ALA A 112 11.42 23.95 22.68
N GLU A 113 10.76 22.95 23.18
CA GLU A 113 10.62 22.73 24.63
C GLU A 113 11.94 22.32 25.25
N ALA A 114 12.75 21.52 24.57
CA ALA A 114 14.10 21.18 25.03
C ALA A 114 15.06 22.38 24.99
N ALA A 115 14.85 23.32 24.09
CA ALA A 115 15.63 24.55 24.01
C ALA A 115 15.21 25.60 25.02
N GLU A 116 14.00 25.49 25.54
CA GLU A 116 13.45 26.43 26.51
C GLU A 116 13.55 25.93 27.94
N ALA A 117 14.18 24.83 28.17
CA ALA A 117 14.52 24.43 29.51
C ALA A 117 15.66 25.31 30.00
N PRO A 118 15.38 26.33 30.73
CA PRO A 118 16.39 27.27 31.04
C PRO A 118 17.23 26.76 32.13
N ALA A 119 18.31 26.97 31.96
CA ALA A 119 19.19 26.93 33.00
C ALA A 119 18.87 28.02 33.94
N ALA A 120 17.95 27.90 34.63
CA ALA A 120 17.77 28.88 35.57
C ALA A 120 18.15 28.42 36.89
N GLU A 121 19.33 28.29 37.17
CA GLU A 121 19.67 28.14 38.42
C GLU A 121 20.88 28.84 38.58
N ALA A 122 20.84 29.96 38.75
CA ALA A 122 21.93 30.69 39.25
C ALA A 122 21.98 30.48 40.71
N PRO A 123 22.88 29.90 41.23
CA PRO A 123 23.02 29.88 42.62
C PRO A 123 23.53 31.18 43.08
N ALA A 124 22.84 31.72 43.76
CA ALA A 124 23.25 32.83 44.34
C ALA A 124 23.89 32.61 45.58
N ASP A 125 24.81 32.80 45.84
CA ASP A 125 25.33 32.83 46.94
C ASP A 125 26.09 33.53 47.49
N ALA A 126 26.41 33.73 48.14
CA ALA A 126 26.78 33.98 48.87
C ALA A 126 27.23 34.53 49.79
N GLU A 127 27.52 34.89 50.35
CA GLU A 127 27.92 35.49 51.21
C GLU A 127 28.53 35.33 52.16
N GLY A 128 29.33 35.42 52.34
CA GLY A 128 30.07 35.39 53.21
C GLY A 128 30.31 36.35 54.15
N GLU A 129 30.56 36.50 54.99
CA GLU A 129 30.63 37.32 55.77
C GLU A 129 31.45 37.29 56.76
N ALA A 130 31.97 37.73 57.07
CA ALA A 130 32.92 37.88 58.03
C ALA A 130 32.78 37.70 59.40
#